data_b78fb6597711f1fe611f77ae4f6790c3
#
_entry.id   b78fb6597711f1fe611f77ae4f6790c3
#
_cell.length_a   1.000
_cell.length_b   1.000
_cell.length_c   1.000
_cell.angle_alpha   90.00
_cell.angle_beta   90.00
_cell.angle_gamma   90.00
#
_symmetry.space_group_name_H-M   'P 1'
#
loop_
_entity.id
_entity.type
_entity.pdbx_description
1 polymer ?
#
loop_
_entity_poly.entity_id
_entity_poly.type
_entity_poly.pdbx_seq_one_letter_code
_entity_poly.pdbx_strand_id
1 'polypeptide(L)'
;DAAIRDPLWSRGLGDVYKRQGDDEIKVWVRYDKNTRSYVNNMEQMKILTPSGSRVPLNEIATYEVKRGDVSINHLDGKREIQINANLIDPNLSAADIVFNLQNNVIPEIQKQYPSISASFEGQYREANKTIQSAYTVFPLALFLIFATIGFTFRTYSQPFLLLLLIPFSLTTVAWGHLLHGFPVNVISLLGVIALIGILVNDGLVLISKFNSNLKEGMSFDDAIFKAGLARFRAIFLTSITTMAGLAPIILEKSFQAQLLKPMAISIAYGIAYATILTLILLPILISITNSFKVKGIWLFTGKTVNKLSLIHI
;
A
#
# COMPACT_ATOMS: atom_id res chain seq x y z
N ASP A 1 -28.35 -34.36 25.06
CA ASP A 1 -28.99 -35.08 23.94
C ASP A 1 -29.99 -34.21 23.20
N ALA A 2 -29.53 -33.20 22.54
CA ALA A 2 -30.32 -32.50 21.55
C ALA A 2 -30.07 -33.20 20.21
N ALA A 3 -30.91 -34.16 19.86
CA ALA A 3 -30.97 -34.71 18.52
C ALA A 3 -31.25 -33.55 17.57
N ILE A 4 -30.27 -33.19 16.76
CA ILE A 4 -30.46 -32.28 15.63
C ILE A 4 -31.46 -32.98 14.71
N ARG A 5 -32.69 -32.52 14.72
CA ARG A 5 -33.70 -32.98 13.76
C ARG A 5 -33.32 -32.38 12.43
N ASP A 6 -32.76 -33.23 11.55
CA ASP A 6 -32.62 -32.88 10.15
C ASP A 6 -33.95 -32.39 9.58
N PRO A 7 -34.00 -31.28 8.87
CA PRO A 7 -35.20 -30.83 8.20
C PRO A 7 -35.67 -31.92 7.22
N LEU A 8 -37.00 -32.13 7.15
CA LEU A 8 -37.67 -33.22 6.41
C LEU A 8 -37.28 -33.34 4.91
N TRP A 9 -36.63 -32.32 4.36
CA TRP A 9 -36.14 -32.29 2.97
C TRP A 9 -34.67 -32.77 2.79
N SER A 10 -33.94 -33.01 3.86
CA SER A 10 -32.55 -33.49 3.82
C SER A 10 -32.40 -35.00 4.07
N ARG A 11 -33.48 -35.75 3.96
CA ARG A 11 -33.44 -37.22 4.12
C ARG A 11 -32.76 -37.86 2.92
N GLY A 12 -31.48 -38.16 3.08
CA GLY A 12 -30.90 -39.14 2.19
C GLY A 12 -29.41 -39.00 1.83
N LEU A 13 -28.75 -37.90 2.00
CA LEU A 13 -27.33 -37.72 1.72
C LEU A 13 -26.64 -36.72 2.69
N GLY A 14 -27.14 -36.66 3.93
CA GLY A 14 -26.54 -35.82 4.97
C GLY A 14 -25.26 -36.41 5.53
N ASP A 15 -24.24 -35.60 5.67
CA ASP A 15 -23.07 -35.96 6.46
C ASP A 15 -23.48 -36.05 7.93
N VAL A 16 -23.34 -37.17 8.56
CA VAL A 16 -23.58 -37.37 9.99
C VAL A 16 -22.28 -37.12 10.73
N TYR A 17 -22.27 -36.13 11.61
CA TYR A 17 -21.12 -35.83 12.47
C TYR A 17 -21.37 -36.45 13.86
N LYS A 18 -20.46 -37.21 14.37
CA LYS A 18 -20.42 -37.67 15.76
C LYS A 18 -19.25 -37.01 16.47
N ARG A 19 -19.54 -36.15 17.46
CA ARG A 19 -18.53 -35.61 18.38
C ARG A 19 -18.26 -36.63 19.46
N GLN A 20 -17.03 -37.14 19.54
CA GLN A 20 -16.50 -37.87 20.69
C GLN A 20 -15.18 -37.19 21.09
N GLY A 21 -15.16 -36.51 22.26
CA GLY A 21 -14.01 -35.73 22.70
C GLY A 21 -13.85 -34.44 21.91
N ASP A 22 -12.62 -33.99 21.71
CA ASP A 22 -12.28 -32.75 20.99
C ASP A 22 -12.21 -32.93 19.46
N ASP A 23 -12.30 -34.17 18.96
CA ASP A 23 -12.20 -34.49 17.54
C ASP A 23 -13.59 -34.61 16.88
N GLU A 24 -13.79 -33.96 15.74
CA GLU A 24 -14.98 -34.08 14.92
C GLU A 24 -14.81 -35.19 13.88
N ILE A 25 -15.52 -36.31 14.09
CA ILE A 25 -15.44 -37.46 13.19
C ILE A 25 -16.59 -37.38 12.18
N LYS A 26 -16.23 -37.28 10.90
CA LYS A 26 -17.16 -37.32 9.79
C LYS A 26 -17.51 -38.75 9.39
N VAL A 27 -18.78 -39.14 9.59
CA VAL A 27 -19.27 -40.47 9.18
C VAL A 27 -19.93 -40.34 7.80
N TRP A 28 -19.36 -40.99 6.81
CA TRP A 28 -19.86 -41.02 5.46
C TRP A 28 -20.59 -42.33 5.18
N VAL A 29 -21.88 -42.28 4.92
CA VAL A 29 -22.66 -43.42 4.45
C VAL A 29 -22.83 -43.28 2.93
N ARG A 30 -22.19 -44.15 2.17
CA ARG A 30 -22.19 -44.11 0.70
C ARG A 30 -22.38 -45.50 0.12
N TYR A 31 -22.97 -45.56 -1.08
CA TYR A 31 -22.89 -46.75 -1.90
C TYR A 31 -21.42 -47.06 -2.26
N ASP A 32 -21.12 -48.33 -2.57
CA ASP A 32 -19.81 -48.74 -3.05
C ASP A 32 -19.40 -47.96 -4.32
N LYS A 33 -18.08 -47.92 -4.58
CA LYS A 33 -17.53 -47.09 -5.68
C LYS A 33 -18.11 -47.48 -7.05
N ASN A 34 -18.32 -48.80 -7.29
CA ASN A 34 -18.84 -49.27 -8.55
C ASN A 34 -20.28 -48.82 -8.77
N THR A 35 -21.13 -48.92 -7.77
CA THR A 35 -22.53 -48.48 -7.83
C THR A 35 -22.63 -46.96 -8.08
N ARG A 36 -21.71 -46.17 -7.52
CA ARG A 36 -21.71 -44.72 -7.69
C ARG A 36 -21.13 -44.24 -9.01
N SER A 37 -20.37 -45.04 -9.73
CA SER A 37 -19.62 -44.65 -10.91
C SER A 37 -20.47 -44.58 -12.19
N TYR A 38 -21.64 -45.17 -12.20
CA TYR A 38 -22.50 -45.23 -13.40
C TYR A 38 -23.80 -44.47 -13.17
N VAL A 39 -24.10 -43.54 -14.10
CA VAL A 39 -25.33 -42.72 -14.08
C VAL A 39 -26.58 -43.62 -14.14
N ASN A 40 -26.51 -44.74 -14.84
CA ASN A 40 -27.62 -45.69 -14.98
C ASN A 40 -28.10 -46.26 -13.62
N ASN A 41 -27.21 -46.35 -12.63
CA ASN A 41 -27.58 -46.79 -11.29
C ASN A 41 -28.43 -45.75 -10.54
N MET A 42 -28.39 -44.48 -10.98
CA MET A 42 -29.21 -43.43 -10.43
C MET A 42 -30.68 -43.58 -10.85
N GLU A 43 -30.96 -44.13 -12.02
CA GLU A 43 -32.33 -44.40 -12.49
C GLU A 43 -33.01 -45.46 -11.65
N GLN A 44 -32.25 -46.44 -11.20
CA GLN A 44 -32.76 -47.54 -10.39
C GLN A 44 -32.77 -47.23 -8.88
N MET A 45 -32.30 -46.06 -8.48
CA MET A 45 -32.33 -45.61 -7.08
C MET A 45 -33.77 -45.53 -6.59
N LYS A 46 -34.07 -46.26 -5.53
CA LYS A 46 -35.43 -46.30 -4.95
C LYS A 46 -35.60 -45.24 -3.87
N ILE A 47 -36.53 -44.34 -4.07
CA ILE A 47 -36.88 -43.30 -3.11
C ILE A 47 -38.09 -43.75 -2.29
N LEU A 48 -38.01 -43.61 -0.97
CA LEU A 48 -39.11 -43.90 -0.07
C LEU A 48 -40.13 -42.74 -0.09
N THR A 49 -41.33 -42.99 -0.53
CA THR A 49 -42.42 -42.02 -0.51
C THR A 49 -42.99 -41.85 0.91
N PRO A 50 -43.68 -40.74 1.19
CA PRO A 50 -44.37 -40.58 2.49
C PRO A 50 -45.39 -41.68 2.81
N SER A 51 -45.93 -42.37 1.78
CA SER A 51 -46.85 -43.50 1.94
C SER A 51 -46.13 -44.84 2.25
N GLY A 52 -44.76 -44.84 2.36
CA GLY A 52 -43.99 -46.03 2.68
C GLY A 52 -43.66 -46.91 1.46
N SER A 53 -44.11 -46.59 0.27
CA SER A 53 -43.76 -47.31 -0.95
C SER A 53 -42.38 -46.86 -1.52
N ARG A 54 -41.67 -47.77 -2.18
CA ARG A 54 -40.39 -47.50 -2.81
C ARG A 54 -40.57 -47.34 -4.31
N VAL A 55 -40.33 -46.15 -4.81
CA VAL A 55 -40.48 -45.78 -6.24
C VAL A 55 -39.13 -45.49 -6.84
N PRO A 56 -38.81 -46.00 -8.04
CA PRO A 56 -37.57 -45.66 -8.75
C PRO A 56 -37.51 -44.18 -9.07
N LEU A 57 -36.29 -43.58 -9.08
CA LEU A 57 -36.09 -42.15 -9.35
C LEU A 57 -36.59 -41.72 -10.72
N ASN A 58 -36.46 -42.56 -11.74
CA ASN A 58 -36.91 -42.29 -13.11
C ASN A 58 -38.44 -42.13 -13.26
N GLU A 59 -39.26 -42.62 -12.30
CA GLU A 59 -40.71 -42.36 -12.29
C GLU A 59 -41.08 -41.03 -11.65
N ILE A 60 -40.19 -40.44 -10.87
CA ILE A 60 -40.46 -39.23 -10.09
C ILE A 60 -39.79 -38.02 -10.74
N ALA A 61 -38.63 -38.22 -11.38
CA ALA A 61 -37.78 -37.14 -11.92
C ALA A 61 -37.15 -37.51 -13.25
N THR A 62 -37.04 -36.54 -14.09
CA THR A 62 -36.19 -36.59 -15.30
C THR A 62 -34.86 -35.92 -15.02
N TYR A 63 -33.77 -36.46 -15.56
CA TYR A 63 -32.47 -35.83 -15.42
C TYR A 63 -31.85 -35.58 -16.79
N GLU A 64 -31.01 -34.58 -16.84
CA GLU A 64 -30.22 -34.22 -18.02
C GLU A 64 -28.73 -34.19 -17.63
N VAL A 65 -27.90 -34.89 -18.40
CA VAL A 65 -26.46 -34.89 -18.18
C VAL A 65 -25.86 -33.69 -18.88
N LYS A 66 -25.46 -32.71 -18.12
CA LYS A 66 -24.77 -31.49 -18.60
C LYS A 66 -23.38 -31.40 -17.96
N ARG A 67 -22.48 -30.70 -18.66
CA ARG A 67 -21.20 -30.36 -18.07
C ARG A 67 -21.44 -29.32 -17.00
N GLY A 68 -21.25 -29.71 -15.75
CA GLY A 68 -21.37 -28.80 -14.60
C GLY A 68 -20.14 -27.93 -14.41
N ASP A 69 -20.28 -26.92 -13.57
CA ASP A 69 -19.15 -26.11 -13.14
C ASP A 69 -18.18 -26.97 -12.34
N VAL A 70 -16.88 -26.87 -12.61
CA VAL A 70 -15.82 -27.64 -11.92
C VAL A 70 -15.75 -27.25 -10.43
N SER A 71 -16.01 -25.98 -10.13
CA SER A 71 -16.11 -25.47 -8.77
C SER A 71 -17.18 -24.38 -8.70
N ILE A 72 -17.93 -24.34 -7.61
CA ILE A 72 -18.87 -23.26 -7.33
C ILE A 72 -18.33 -22.53 -6.10
N ASN A 73 -17.81 -21.33 -6.35
CA ASN A 73 -17.25 -20.49 -5.30
C ASN A 73 -18.35 -19.60 -4.70
N HIS A 74 -18.22 -19.33 -3.42
CA HIS A 74 -19.10 -18.41 -2.69
C HIS A 74 -18.23 -17.40 -1.94
N LEU A 75 -18.61 -16.13 -2.04
CA LEU A 75 -18.05 -15.04 -1.25
C LEU A 75 -19.19 -14.46 -0.40
N ASP A 76 -19.00 -14.41 0.91
CA ASP A 76 -19.99 -13.94 1.87
C ASP A 76 -21.39 -14.60 1.70
N GLY A 77 -21.41 -15.91 1.42
CA GLY A 77 -22.63 -16.70 1.24
C GLY A 77 -23.34 -16.51 -0.12
N LYS A 78 -22.81 -15.67 -1.02
CA LYS A 78 -23.32 -15.48 -2.39
C LYS A 78 -22.45 -16.21 -3.40
N ARG A 79 -23.08 -16.80 -4.41
CA ARG A 79 -22.34 -17.43 -5.51
C ARG A 79 -21.52 -16.37 -6.24
N GLU A 80 -20.24 -16.65 -6.47
CA GLU A 80 -19.36 -15.78 -7.21
C GLU A 80 -18.87 -16.44 -8.51
N ILE A 81 -18.58 -15.60 -9.49
CA ILE A 81 -17.82 -15.94 -10.69
C ILE A 81 -16.53 -15.15 -10.62
N GLN A 82 -15.42 -15.86 -10.43
CA GLN A 82 -14.11 -15.25 -10.35
C GLN A 82 -13.47 -15.17 -11.74
N ILE A 83 -13.12 -13.96 -12.16
CA ILE A 83 -12.39 -13.70 -13.40
C ILE A 83 -10.97 -13.30 -13.04
N ASN A 84 -10.02 -14.14 -13.38
CA ASN A 84 -8.59 -13.88 -13.19
C ASN A 84 -7.98 -13.46 -14.53
N ALA A 85 -7.24 -12.35 -14.53
CA ALA A 85 -6.52 -11.87 -15.69
C ALA A 85 -5.09 -11.46 -15.29
N ASN A 86 -4.14 -11.74 -16.16
CA ASN A 86 -2.76 -11.28 -16.01
C ASN A 86 -2.46 -10.25 -17.10
N LEU A 87 -1.65 -9.26 -16.75
CA LEU A 87 -1.16 -8.28 -17.71
C LEU A 87 -0.14 -8.95 -18.65
N ILE A 88 -0.29 -8.78 -19.95
CA ILE A 88 0.67 -9.25 -20.96
C ILE A 88 1.91 -8.35 -20.91
N ASP A 89 1.70 -7.04 -20.81
CA ASP A 89 2.77 -6.05 -20.69
C ASP A 89 2.94 -5.66 -19.20
N PRO A 90 4.09 -5.97 -18.59
CA PRO A 90 4.35 -5.61 -17.19
C PRO A 90 4.44 -4.10 -16.94
N ASN A 91 4.56 -3.28 -18.00
CA ASN A 91 4.60 -1.82 -17.88
C ASN A 91 3.19 -1.20 -17.80
N LEU A 92 2.14 -1.97 -18.08
CA LEU A 92 0.77 -1.48 -17.90
C LEU A 92 0.40 -1.41 -16.42
N SER A 93 -0.34 -0.37 -16.07
CA SER A 93 -0.88 -0.21 -14.72
C SER A 93 -2.15 -1.04 -14.56
N ALA A 94 -2.13 -2.04 -13.69
CA ALA A 94 -3.34 -2.77 -13.31
C ALA A 94 -4.42 -1.84 -12.72
N ALA A 95 -4.01 -0.78 -12.01
CA ALA A 95 -4.93 0.20 -11.43
C ALA A 95 -5.71 0.96 -12.51
N ASP A 96 -5.07 1.36 -13.62
CA ASP A 96 -5.73 2.07 -14.72
C ASP A 96 -6.74 1.19 -15.44
N ILE A 97 -6.41 -0.09 -15.63
CA ILE A 97 -7.34 -1.06 -16.22
C ILE A 97 -8.54 -1.28 -15.30
N VAL A 98 -8.32 -1.48 -14.00
CA VAL A 98 -9.41 -1.65 -13.05
C VAL A 98 -10.26 -0.39 -12.96
N PHE A 99 -9.65 0.80 -12.97
CA PHE A 99 -10.37 2.08 -13.00
C PHE A 99 -11.27 2.19 -14.23
N ASN A 100 -10.77 1.80 -15.40
CA ASN A 100 -11.56 1.78 -16.64
C ASN A 100 -12.71 0.77 -16.56
N LEU A 101 -12.43 -0.45 -16.09
CA LEU A 101 -13.47 -1.47 -15.90
C LEU A 101 -14.56 -0.97 -14.93
N GLN A 102 -14.17 -0.40 -13.82
CA GLN A 102 -15.09 0.08 -12.79
C GLN A 102 -15.99 1.23 -13.26
N ASN A 103 -15.44 2.15 -14.05
CA ASN A 103 -16.17 3.35 -14.45
C ASN A 103 -16.96 3.19 -15.78
N ASN A 104 -16.50 2.33 -16.68
CA ASN A 104 -17.07 2.22 -18.02
C ASN A 104 -17.78 0.87 -18.23
N VAL A 105 -17.13 -0.24 -17.91
CA VAL A 105 -17.62 -1.57 -18.28
C VAL A 105 -18.65 -2.11 -17.27
N ILE A 106 -18.35 -2.02 -15.99
CA ILE A 106 -19.25 -2.56 -14.95
C ILE A 106 -20.61 -1.88 -14.92
N PRO A 107 -20.73 -0.54 -15.03
CA PRO A 107 -22.02 0.13 -15.10
C PRO A 107 -22.87 -0.28 -16.31
N GLU A 108 -22.23 -0.59 -17.43
CA GLU A 108 -22.92 -1.08 -18.63
C GLU A 108 -23.48 -2.49 -18.42
N ILE A 109 -22.68 -3.38 -17.84
CA ILE A 109 -23.13 -4.74 -17.47
C ILE A 109 -24.25 -4.69 -16.44
N GLN A 110 -24.16 -3.82 -15.43
CA GLN A 110 -25.21 -3.68 -14.41
C GLN A 110 -26.52 -3.13 -14.94
N LYS A 111 -26.50 -2.32 -16.00
CA LYS A 111 -27.74 -1.91 -16.70
C LYS A 111 -28.46 -3.11 -17.33
N GLN A 112 -27.70 -4.06 -17.86
CA GLN A 112 -28.25 -5.26 -18.47
C GLN A 112 -28.62 -6.32 -17.44
N TYR A 113 -27.87 -6.41 -16.33
CA TYR A 113 -28.04 -7.39 -15.26
C TYR A 113 -28.02 -6.72 -13.88
N PRO A 114 -29.14 -6.14 -13.43
CA PRO A 114 -29.18 -5.34 -12.18
C PRO A 114 -28.86 -6.12 -10.89
N SER A 115 -28.97 -7.44 -10.93
CA SER A 115 -28.71 -8.32 -9.78
C SER A 115 -27.21 -8.64 -9.58
N ILE A 116 -26.33 -8.23 -10.51
CA ILE A 116 -24.91 -8.50 -10.42
C ILE A 116 -24.21 -7.37 -9.68
N SER A 117 -23.41 -7.72 -8.69
CA SER A 117 -22.43 -6.82 -8.05
C SER A 117 -21.03 -7.26 -8.41
N ALA A 118 -20.18 -6.31 -8.80
CA ALA A 118 -18.78 -6.57 -9.07
C ALA A 118 -17.92 -6.06 -7.91
N SER A 119 -16.96 -6.87 -7.48
CA SER A 119 -15.92 -6.46 -6.53
C SER A 119 -14.54 -6.74 -7.16
N PHE A 120 -13.60 -5.86 -6.88
CA PHE A 120 -12.22 -6.00 -7.31
C PHE A 120 -11.39 -6.43 -6.12
N GLU A 121 -10.89 -7.66 -6.17
CA GLU A 121 -10.15 -8.30 -5.09
C GLU A 121 -8.65 -8.37 -5.40
N GLY A 122 -7.89 -9.01 -4.52
CA GLY A 122 -6.45 -9.20 -4.68
C GLY A 122 -5.64 -7.91 -4.51
N GLN A 123 -4.61 -7.74 -5.32
CA GLN A 123 -3.65 -6.65 -5.20
C GLN A 123 -4.29 -5.25 -5.23
N TYR A 124 -5.33 -5.05 -6.03
CA TYR A 124 -6.05 -3.78 -6.12
C TYR A 124 -6.74 -3.41 -4.79
N ARG A 125 -7.42 -4.36 -4.16
CA ARG A 125 -8.08 -4.15 -2.86
C ARG A 125 -7.08 -3.79 -1.76
N GLU A 126 -5.97 -4.52 -1.70
CA GLU A 126 -4.92 -4.25 -0.71
C GLU A 126 -4.22 -2.90 -0.97
N ALA A 127 -4.00 -2.55 -2.24
CA ALA A 127 -3.50 -1.23 -2.62
C ALA A 127 -4.44 -0.11 -2.15
N ASN A 128 -5.74 -0.23 -2.40
CA ASN A 128 -6.73 0.76 -1.98
C ASN A 128 -6.82 0.90 -0.47
N LYS A 129 -6.80 -0.19 0.29
CA LYS A 129 -6.76 -0.14 1.76
C LYS A 129 -5.52 0.62 2.25
N THR A 130 -4.36 0.35 1.65
CA THR A 130 -3.11 1.03 2.00
C THR A 130 -3.19 2.52 1.69
N ILE A 131 -3.72 2.90 0.52
CA ILE A 131 -3.91 4.30 0.13
C ILE A 131 -4.89 5.01 1.08
N GLN A 132 -6.02 4.40 1.39
CA GLN A 132 -6.99 4.98 2.34
C GLN A 132 -6.38 5.19 3.72
N SER A 133 -5.63 4.22 4.22
CA SER A 133 -4.90 4.37 5.48
C SER A 133 -3.84 5.48 5.41
N ALA A 134 -3.16 5.61 4.27
CA ALA A 134 -2.15 6.65 4.06
C ALA A 134 -2.74 8.06 4.11
N TYR A 135 -3.96 8.29 3.63
CA TYR A 135 -4.61 9.61 3.71
C TYR A 135 -4.78 10.11 5.17
N THR A 136 -4.93 9.21 6.13
CA THR A 136 -5.05 9.57 7.55
C THR A 136 -3.69 9.56 8.26
N VAL A 137 -2.89 8.53 8.02
CA VAL A 137 -1.62 8.32 8.73
C VAL A 137 -0.54 9.29 8.26
N PHE A 138 -0.48 9.59 6.97
CA PHE A 138 0.58 10.42 6.40
C PHE A 138 0.55 11.88 6.91
N PRO A 139 -0.59 12.61 6.89
CA PRO A 139 -0.66 13.93 7.50
C PRO A 139 -0.35 13.94 9.00
N LEU A 140 -0.81 12.92 9.73
CA LEU A 140 -0.50 12.78 11.15
C LEU A 140 1.01 12.59 11.37
N ALA A 141 1.66 11.75 10.56
CA ALA A 141 3.10 11.55 10.65
C ALA A 141 3.87 12.84 10.34
N LEU A 142 3.49 13.58 9.29
CA LEU A 142 4.10 14.89 8.97
C LEU A 142 3.92 15.89 10.10
N PHE A 143 2.73 15.92 10.72
CA PHE A 143 2.48 16.77 11.88
C PHE A 143 3.35 16.39 13.08
N LEU A 144 3.49 15.11 13.37
CA LEU A 144 4.36 14.63 14.46
C LEU A 144 5.83 14.95 14.18
N ILE A 145 6.30 14.79 12.94
CA ILE A 145 7.65 15.21 12.53
C ILE A 145 7.82 16.71 12.75
N PHE A 146 6.87 17.52 12.25
CA PHE A 146 6.89 18.97 12.45
C PHE A 146 6.95 19.36 13.93
N ALA A 147 6.08 18.77 14.76
CA ALA A 147 6.04 19.03 16.20
C ALA A 147 7.34 18.64 16.89
N THR A 148 7.85 17.44 16.64
CA THR A 148 9.10 16.94 17.24
C THR A 148 10.28 17.85 16.91
N ILE A 149 10.43 18.26 15.65
CA ILE A 149 11.49 19.17 15.21
C ILE A 149 11.29 20.55 15.82
N GLY A 150 10.05 21.06 15.83
CA GLY A 150 9.69 22.34 16.42
C GLY A 150 10.03 22.43 17.91
N PHE A 151 9.70 21.38 18.66
CA PHE A 151 10.06 21.28 20.09
C PHE A 151 11.58 21.17 20.30
N THR A 152 12.27 20.40 19.45
CA THR A 152 13.73 20.20 19.54
C THR A 152 14.50 21.50 19.33
N PHE A 153 14.13 22.26 18.32
CA PHE A 153 14.83 23.53 17.99
C PHE A 153 14.14 24.77 18.54
N ARG A 154 12.98 24.64 19.18
CA ARG A 154 12.17 25.76 19.68
C ARG A 154 11.87 26.81 18.64
N THR A 155 11.67 26.40 17.39
CA THR A 155 11.34 27.28 16.25
C THR A 155 10.33 26.60 15.35
N TYR A 156 9.43 27.38 14.73
CA TYR A 156 8.46 26.85 13.76
C TYR A 156 8.97 26.93 12.31
N SER A 157 9.92 27.82 12.01
CA SER A 157 10.41 28.02 10.66
C SER A 157 11.31 26.88 10.15
N GLN A 158 12.15 26.33 11.03
CA GLN A 158 13.08 25.27 10.63
C GLN A 158 12.37 23.95 10.26
N PRO A 159 11.38 23.43 11.03
CA PRO A 159 10.59 22.29 10.60
C PRO A 159 9.86 22.53 9.28
N PHE A 160 9.28 23.73 9.12
CA PHE A 160 8.57 24.08 7.89
C PHE A 160 9.48 24.02 6.65
N LEU A 161 10.72 24.54 6.75
CA LEU A 161 11.69 24.48 5.67
C LEU A 161 12.10 23.04 5.33
N LEU A 162 12.25 22.17 6.33
CA LEU A 162 12.53 20.76 6.10
C LEU A 162 11.39 20.05 5.37
N LEU A 163 10.16 20.29 5.80
CA LEU A 163 9.00 19.68 5.15
C LEU A 163 8.80 20.23 3.71
N LEU A 164 9.20 21.47 3.46
CA LEU A 164 9.15 22.07 2.12
C LEU A 164 10.08 21.37 1.12
N LEU A 165 11.13 20.67 1.55
CA LEU A 165 12.01 19.91 0.66
C LEU A 165 11.34 18.65 0.11
N ILE A 166 10.32 18.12 0.81
CA ILE A 166 9.65 16.85 0.42
C ILE A 166 9.05 16.93 -0.99
N PRO A 167 8.20 17.92 -1.34
CA PRO A 167 7.65 18.03 -2.69
C PRO A 167 8.72 18.10 -3.78
N PHE A 168 9.83 18.78 -3.51
CA PHE A 168 10.93 18.85 -4.48
C PHE A 168 11.59 17.49 -4.68
N SER A 169 11.77 16.70 -3.62
CA SER A 169 12.35 15.35 -3.75
C SER A 169 11.45 14.38 -4.54
N LEU A 170 10.13 14.57 -4.49
CA LEU A 170 9.18 13.73 -5.23
C LEU A 170 9.32 13.87 -6.75
N THR A 171 9.78 15.02 -7.25
CA THR A 171 10.00 15.20 -8.70
C THR A 171 11.03 14.20 -9.24
N THR A 172 12.07 13.91 -8.47
CA THR A 172 13.13 12.97 -8.89
C THR A 172 12.70 11.52 -8.75
N VAL A 173 11.82 11.23 -7.80
CA VAL A 173 11.17 9.91 -7.73
C VAL A 173 10.41 9.65 -9.03
N ALA A 174 9.62 10.62 -9.50
CA ALA A 174 8.89 10.52 -10.77
C ALA A 174 9.85 10.30 -11.96
N TRP A 175 10.96 11.04 -12.03
CA TRP A 175 11.98 10.85 -13.05
C TRP A 175 12.64 9.47 -12.97
N GLY A 176 12.95 8.98 -11.77
CA GLY A 176 13.52 7.64 -11.57
C GLY A 176 12.60 6.55 -12.11
N HIS A 177 11.30 6.63 -11.83
CA HIS A 177 10.31 5.70 -12.35
C HIS A 177 10.18 5.77 -13.87
N LEU A 178 10.16 6.98 -14.43
CA LEU A 178 10.12 7.19 -15.88
C LEU A 178 11.32 6.58 -16.60
N LEU A 179 12.54 6.80 -16.07
CA LEU A 179 13.78 6.28 -16.66
C LEU A 179 13.86 4.76 -16.68
N HIS A 180 13.28 4.11 -15.67
CA HIS A 180 13.27 2.65 -15.55
C HIS A 180 12.04 1.99 -16.17
N GLY A 181 11.04 2.77 -16.62
CA GLY A 181 9.79 2.24 -17.19
C GLY A 181 8.88 1.55 -16.16
N PHE A 182 9.06 1.81 -14.87
CA PHE A 182 8.20 1.26 -13.81
C PHE A 182 7.11 2.24 -13.42
N PRO A 183 5.83 1.80 -13.38
CA PRO A 183 4.75 2.65 -12.89
C PRO A 183 4.92 2.92 -11.39
N VAL A 184 4.51 4.12 -10.96
CA VAL A 184 4.41 4.44 -9.52
C VAL A 184 3.26 3.62 -8.92
N ASN A 185 3.57 2.82 -7.92
CA ASN A 185 2.62 1.94 -7.24
C ASN A 185 2.70 2.09 -5.72
N VAL A 186 1.92 1.31 -4.98
CA VAL A 186 1.91 1.36 -3.50
C VAL A 186 3.30 1.08 -2.90
N ILE A 187 4.06 0.19 -3.52
CA ILE A 187 5.41 -0.15 -3.06
C ILE A 187 6.38 1.02 -3.28
N SER A 188 6.21 1.78 -4.38
CA SER A 188 6.92 3.04 -4.60
C SER A 188 6.61 4.06 -3.50
N LEU A 189 5.35 4.16 -3.05
CA LEU A 189 4.95 5.07 -1.98
C LEU A 189 5.60 4.70 -0.64
N LEU A 190 5.79 3.41 -0.35
CA LEU A 190 6.56 2.99 0.82
C LEU A 190 8.02 3.47 0.71
N GLY A 191 8.61 3.44 -0.49
CA GLY A 191 9.91 4.03 -0.77
C GLY A 191 9.95 5.54 -0.51
N VAL A 192 8.89 6.26 -0.89
CA VAL A 192 8.76 7.71 -0.61
C VAL A 192 8.70 7.98 0.89
N ILE A 193 7.98 7.18 1.67
CA ILE A 193 7.92 7.33 3.13
C ILE A 193 9.33 7.16 3.74
N ALA A 194 10.07 6.15 3.30
CA ALA A 194 11.45 5.96 3.73
C ALA A 194 12.35 7.14 3.33
N LEU A 195 12.22 7.63 2.09
CA LEU A 195 12.94 8.80 1.59
C LEU A 195 12.70 10.04 2.46
N ILE A 196 11.45 10.31 2.87
CA ILE A 196 11.11 11.44 3.74
C ILE A 196 11.85 11.33 5.06
N GLY A 197 11.91 10.14 5.66
CA GLY A 197 12.66 9.91 6.89
C GLY A 197 14.14 10.22 6.74
N ILE A 198 14.76 9.81 5.65
CA ILE A 198 16.19 10.06 5.35
C ILE A 198 16.43 11.56 5.12
N LEU A 199 15.60 12.21 4.29
CA LEU A 199 15.69 13.64 3.99
C LEU A 199 15.57 14.50 5.26
N VAL A 200 14.59 14.19 6.11
CA VAL A 200 14.39 14.88 7.38
C VAL A 200 15.60 14.67 8.29
N ASN A 201 16.11 13.45 8.41
CA ASN A 201 17.29 13.16 9.22
C ASN A 201 18.52 13.96 8.77
N ASP A 202 18.82 13.98 7.49
CA ASP A 202 19.96 14.71 6.92
C ASP A 202 19.82 16.23 7.13
N GLY A 203 18.61 16.74 6.93
CA GLY A 203 18.30 18.16 7.18
C GLY A 203 18.42 18.54 8.66
N LEU A 204 17.97 17.67 9.58
CA LEU A 204 18.12 17.87 11.02
C LEU A 204 19.58 17.98 11.45
N VAL A 205 20.44 17.10 10.92
CA VAL A 205 21.87 17.10 11.23
C VAL A 205 22.53 18.39 10.76
N LEU A 206 22.15 18.92 9.58
CA LEU A 206 22.65 20.19 9.07
C LEU A 206 22.16 21.36 9.92
N ILE A 207 20.86 21.45 10.21
CA ILE A 207 20.27 22.52 11.04
C ILE A 207 20.83 22.51 12.47
N SER A 208 21.02 21.33 13.04
CA SER A 208 21.61 21.18 14.37
C SER A 208 23.02 21.77 14.41
N LYS A 209 23.86 21.49 13.40
CA LYS A 209 25.21 22.07 13.33
C LYS A 209 25.17 23.59 13.06
N PHE A 210 24.26 24.05 12.23
CA PHE A 210 24.04 25.47 12.01
C PHE A 210 23.68 26.19 13.32
N ASN A 211 22.71 25.65 14.07
CA ASN A 211 22.29 26.21 15.37
C ASN A 211 23.43 26.18 16.41
N SER A 212 24.28 25.12 16.40
CA SER A 212 25.48 25.05 17.26
C SER A 212 26.47 26.15 16.93
N ASN A 213 26.78 26.36 15.65
CA ASN A 213 27.71 27.38 15.20
C ASN A 213 27.23 28.80 15.58
N LEU A 214 25.90 29.04 15.53
CA LEU A 214 25.33 30.30 15.98
C LEU A 214 25.47 30.50 17.51
N LYS A 215 25.27 29.44 18.29
CA LYS A 215 25.49 29.48 19.75
C LYS A 215 26.94 29.72 20.12
N GLU A 216 27.87 29.30 19.28
CA GLU A 216 29.32 29.57 19.42
C GLU A 216 29.68 31.01 19.02
N GLY A 217 28.71 31.86 18.63
CA GLY A 217 28.92 33.28 18.32
C GLY A 217 29.35 33.54 16.87
N MET A 218 29.26 32.58 15.98
CA MET A 218 29.60 32.79 14.55
C MET A 218 28.59 33.71 13.87
N SER A 219 29.02 34.44 12.86
CA SER A 219 28.09 35.19 12.00
C SER A 219 27.11 34.26 11.33
N PHE A 220 25.91 34.79 10.96
CA PHE A 220 24.88 33.97 10.31
C PHE A 220 25.40 33.28 9.03
N ASP A 221 26.09 34.04 8.18
CA ASP A 221 26.58 33.55 6.88
C ASP A 221 27.74 32.55 7.06
N ASP A 222 28.64 32.77 8.04
CA ASP A 222 29.69 31.81 8.39
C ASP A 222 29.12 30.55 9.06
N ALA A 223 28.13 30.70 9.91
CA ALA A 223 27.51 29.58 10.62
C ALA A 223 26.87 28.59 9.64
N ILE A 224 26.14 29.09 8.63
CA ILE A 224 25.45 28.27 7.64
C ILE A 224 26.47 27.60 6.68
N PHE A 225 27.48 28.36 6.22
CA PHE A 225 28.52 27.83 5.35
C PHE A 225 29.36 26.75 6.01
N LYS A 226 29.82 26.99 7.24
CA LYS A 226 30.58 26.01 8.01
C LYS A 226 29.75 24.78 8.39
N ALA A 227 28.44 24.93 8.64
CA ALA A 227 27.55 23.80 8.86
C ALA A 227 27.46 22.89 7.63
N GLY A 228 27.28 23.48 6.46
CA GLY A 228 27.29 22.75 5.18
C GLY A 228 28.60 22.00 4.97
N LEU A 229 29.75 22.66 5.10
CA LEU A 229 31.04 22.03 4.96
C LEU A 229 31.28 20.88 5.97
N ALA A 230 30.95 21.09 7.22
CA ALA A 230 31.15 20.08 8.28
C ALA A 230 30.30 18.83 8.06
N ARG A 231 29.14 18.96 7.43
CA ARG A 231 28.19 17.86 7.23
C ARG A 231 28.23 17.28 5.81
N PHE A 232 28.86 17.97 4.87
CA PHE A 232 28.95 17.52 3.47
C PHE A 232 29.41 16.06 3.35
N ARG A 233 30.56 15.73 3.95
CA ARG A 233 31.14 14.39 3.86
C ARG A 233 30.21 13.32 4.43
N ALA A 234 29.55 13.58 5.57
CA ALA A 234 28.68 12.61 6.20
C ALA A 234 27.43 12.36 5.35
N ILE A 235 26.72 13.42 4.95
CA ILE A 235 25.49 13.33 4.16
C ILE A 235 25.78 12.71 2.78
N PHE A 236 26.85 13.13 2.12
CA PHE A 236 27.23 12.62 0.80
C PHE A 236 27.59 11.12 0.86
N LEU A 237 28.35 10.72 1.89
CA LEU A 237 28.75 9.32 2.05
C LEU A 237 27.55 8.42 2.35
N THR A 238 26.64 8.83 3.25
CA THR A 238 25.43 8.06 3.54
C THR A 238 24.56 7.91 2.30
N SER A 239 24.42 8.94 1.50
CA SER A 239 23.63 8.90 0.26
C SER A 239 24.24 7.95 -0.76
N ILE A 240 25.54 8.02 -1.03
CA ILE A 240 26.21 7.12 -1.96
C ILE A 240 26.15 5.67 -1.49
N THR A 241 26.41 5.41 -0.21
CA THR A 241 26.37 4.04 0.32
C THR A 241 24.97 3.45 0.24
N THR A 242 23.93 4.25 0.50
CA THR A 242 22.53 3.80 0.38
C THR A 242 22.16 3.52 -1.08
N MET A 243 22.52 4.41 -2.00
CA MET A 243 22.29 4.19 -3.44
C MET A 243 23.04 2.96 -3.95
N ALA A 244 24.32 2.80 -3.57
CA ALA A 244 25.10 1.64 -3.93
C ALA A 244 24.53 0.33 -3.38
N GLY A 245 23.99 0.36 -2.15
CA GLY A 245 23.30 -0.77 -1.53
C GLY A 245 22.00 -1.15 -2.23
N LEU A 246 21.30 -0.19 -2.85
CA LEU A 246 20.06 -0.43 -3.59
C LEU A 246 20.32 -0.80 -5.06
N ALA A 247 21.48 -0.49 -5.61
CA ALA A 247 21.82 -0.77 -7.01
C ALA A 247 21.66 -2.26 -7.41
N PRO A 248 22.08 -3.25 -6.60
CA PRO A 248 21.84 -4.65 -6.91
C PRO A 248 20.36 -4.98 -7.11
N ILE A 249 19.46 -4.45 -6.27
CA ILE A 249 18.02 -4.70 -6.36
C ILE A 249 17.47 -4.08 -7.65
N ILE A 250 17.91 -2.89 -8.02
CA ILE A 250 17.46 -2.21 -9.24
C ILE A 250 17.90 -2.97 -10.49
N LEU A 251 19.09 -3.55 -10.48
CA LEU A 251 19.67 -4.27 -11.62
C LEU A 251 19.23 -5.73 -11.71
N GLU A 252 18.74 -6.32 -10.62
CA GLU A 252 18.34 -7.72 -10.55
C GLU A 252 17.14 -8.01 -11.47
N LYS A 253 17.13 -9.17 -12.13
CA LYS A 253 16.07 -9.58 -13.08
C LYS A 253 15.10 -10.61 -12.52
N SER A 254 15.32 -11.12 -11.29
CA SER A 254 14.45 -12.11 -10.67
C SER A 254 13.05 -11.55 -10.41
N PHE A 255 12.05 -12.43 -10.44
CA PHE A 255 10.65 -12.04 -10.19
C PHE A 255 10.46 -11.39 -8.81
N GLN A 256 11.16 -11.91 -7.80
CA GLN A 256 11.09 -11.36 -6.43
C GLN A 256 11.64 -9.94 -6.36
N ALA A 257 12.75 -9.66 -7.05
CA ALA A 257 13.32 -8.32 -7.10
C ALA A 257 12.40 -7.33 -7.84
N GLN A 258 11.68 -7.78 -8.84
CA GLN A 258 10.74 -6.93 -9.61
C GLN A 258 9.67 -6.29 -8.71
N LEU A 259 9.23 -6.99 -7.66
CA LEU A 259 8.29 -6.43 -6.69
C LEU A 259 8.89 -5.29 -5.86
N LEU A 260 10.19 -5.37 -5.53
CA LEU A 260 10.87 -4.40 -4.69
C LEU A 260 11.54 -3.26 -5.48
N LYS A 261 11.74 -3.43 -6.79
CA LYS A 261 12.36 -2.40 -7.64
C LYS A 261 11.69 -1.03 -7.55
N PRO A 262 10.36 -0.90 -7.61
CA PRO A 262 9.72 0.41 -7.51
C PRO A 262 10.07 1.15 -6.21
N MET A 263 10.17 0.43 -5.10
CA MET A 263 10.62 1.00 -3.82
C MET A 263 12.08 1.43 -3.88
N ALA A 264 12.96 0.57 -4.39
CA ALA A 264 14.39 0.85 -4.50
C ALA A 264 14.67 2.05 -5.41
N ILE A 265 13.95 2.17 -6.54
CA ILE A 265 14.02 3.31 -7.46
C ILE A 265 13.59 4.60 -6.73
N SER A 266 12.46 4.57 -6.02
CA SER A 266 11.97 5.74 -5.27
C SER A 266 13.01 6.24 -4.26
N ILE A 267 13.62 5.32 -3.50
CA ILE A 267 14.62 5.68 -2.50
C ILE A 267 15.89 6.17 -3.17
N ALA A 268 16.44 5.43 -4.13
CA ALA A 268 17.76 5.74 -4.73
C ALA A 268 17.75 7.08 -5.46
N TYR A 269 16.79 7.30 -6.35
CA TYR A 269 16.66 8.57 -7.08
C TYR A 269 16.25 9.72 -6.18
N GLY A 270 15.35 9.44 -5.21
CA GLY A 270 14.96 10.41 -4.21
C GLY A 270 16.11 10.89 -3.35
N ILE A 271 16.95 10.00 -2.83
CA ILE A 271 18.13 10.35 -2.02
C ILE A 271 19.17 11.11 -2.83
N ALA A 272 19.42 10.72 -4.07
CA ALA A 272 20.40 11.40 -4.93
C ALA A 272 20.10 12.91 -5.01
N TYR A 273 18.84 13.26 -5.21
CA TYR A 273 18.43 14.66 -5.28
C TYR A 273 18.21 15.30 -3.91
N ALA A 274 17.69 14.55 -2.94
CA ALA A 274 17.52 15.02 -1.58
C ALA A 274 18.83 15.50 -0.97
N THR A 275 19.96 14.84 -1.29
CA THR A 275 21.29 15.25 -0.89
C THR A 275 21.64 16.64 -1.42
N ILE A 276 21.38 16.89 -2.71
CA ILE A 276 21.59 18.19 -3.34
C ILE A 276 20.68 19.26 -2.69
N LEU A 277 19.41 18.92 -2.49
CA LEU A 277 18.44 19.81 -1.82
C LEU A 277 18.89 20.16 -0.41
N THR A 278 19.30 19.18 0.37
CA THR A 278 19.71 19.41 1.76
C THR A 278 21.00 20.22 1.84
N LEU A 279 21.96 19.99 0.96
CA LEU A 279 23.26 20.69 1.02
C LEU A 279 23.24 22.08 0.38
N ILE A 280 22.38 22.32 -0.61
CA ILE A 280 22.33 23.57 -1.37
C ILE A 280 21.03 24.35 -1.08
N LEU A 281 19.86 23.72 -1.30
CA LEU A 281 18.60 24.43 -1.21
C LEU A 281 18.22 24.76 0.23
N LEU A 282 18.46 23.87 1.18
CA LEU A 282 18.12 24.13 2.58
C LEU A 282 18.88 25.32 3.18
N PRO A 283 20.22 25.49 3.02
CA PRO A 283 20.94 26.69 3.39
C PRO A 283 20.38 27.96 2.75
N ILE A 284 20.06 27.91 1.48
CA ILE A 284 19.46 29.05 0.76
C ILE A 284 18.09 29.42 1.36
N LEU A 285 17.24 28.45 1.60
CA LEU A 285 15.91 28.66 2.20
C LEU A 285 16.02 29.24 3.61
N ILE A 286 16.97 28.79 4.41
CA ILE A 286 17.26 29.35 5.75
C ILE A 286 17.67 30.82 5.61
N SER A 287 18.54 31.15 4.68
CA SER A 287 18.99 32.54 4.43
C SER A 287 17.86 33.44 3.94
N ILE A 288 17.04 32.96 3.01
CA ILE A 288 15.87 33.67 2.51
C ILE A 288 14.88 33.95 3.65
N THR A 289 14.55 32.92 4.43
CA THR A 289 13.60 33.04 5.56
C THR A 289 14.09 34.04 6.59
N ASN A 290 15.39 34.05 6.91
CA ASN A 290 15.98 35.01 7.81
C ASN A 290 15.89 36.44 7.24
N SER A 291 16.15 36.61 5.94
CA SER A 291 16.00 37.92 5.26
C SER A 291 14.58 38.41 5.29
N PHE A 292 13.58 37.57 5.09
CA PHE A 292 12.18 37.94 5.21
C PHE A 292 11.80 38.31 6.66
N LYS A 293 12.28 37.61 7.67
CA LYS A 293 12.07 37.94 9.07
C LYS A 293 12.63 39.34 9.41
N VAL A 294 13.88 39.59 9.01
CA VAL A 294 14.53 40.90 9.24
C VAL A 294 13.74 42.04 8.57
N LYS A 295 13.37 41.88 7.29
CA LYS A 295 12.57 42.89 6.58
C LYS A 295 11.16 43.05 7.17
N GLY A 296 10.51 41.97 7.58
CA GLY A 296 9.19 42.01 8.20
C GLY A 296 9.22 42.78 9.51
N ILE A 297 10.18 42.53 10.39
CA ILE A 297 10.30 43.28 11.66
C ILE A 297 10.61 44.75 11.39
N TRP A 298 11.46 45.07 10.42
CA TRP A 298 11.72 46.45 10.04
C TRP A 298 10.44 47.18 9.57
N LEU A 299 9.61 46.50 8.77
CA LEU A 299 8.33 47.07 8.31
C LEU A 299 7.34 47.35 9.44
N PHE A 300 7.28 46.49 10.46
CA PHE A 300 6.33 46.64 11.57
C PHE A 300 6.87 47.52 12.72
N THR A 301 8.18 47.59 12.94
CA THR A 301 8.77 48.25 14.12
C THR A 301 9.65 49.47 13.77
N GLY A 302 10.00 49.67 12.49
CA GLY A 302 10.93 50.70 12.04
C GLY A 302 12.37 50.55 12.56
N LYS A 303 12.68 49.49 13.30
CA LYS A 303 14.01 49.27 13.90
C LYS A 303 14.80 48.26 13.04
N THR A 304 16.06 48.61 12.77
CA THR A 304 17.01 47.66 12.17
C THR A 304 17.44 46.64 13.22
N VAL A 305 17.01 45.37 13.02
CA VAL A 305 17.35 44.25 13.92
C VAL A 305 18.55 43.52 13.35
N ASN A 306 19.53 43.20 14.19
CA ASN A 306 20.69 42.42 13.78
C ASN A 306 20.25 41.01 13.41
N LYS A 307 20.79 40.43 12.31
CA LYS A 307 20.47 39.08 11.80
C LYS A 307 20.59 37.99 12.84
N LEU A 308 21.42 38.15 13.88
CA LEU A 308 21.65 37.21 14.97
C LEU A 308 20.53 37.22 16.04
N SER A 309 19.85 38.35 16.27
CA SER A 309 18.86 38.48 17.35
C SER A 309 17.53 37.76 17.09
N LEU A 310 17.28 37.31 15.85
CA LEU A 310 16.04 36.69 15.43
C LEU A 310 16.00 35.16 15.56
N ILE A 311 17.10 34.56 15.94
CA ILE A 311 17.24 33.10 16.01
C ILE A 311 17.01 32.58 17.43
N HIS A 312 16.96 33.48 18.40
CA HIS A 312 16.76 33.20 19.84
C HIS A 312 15.33 33.42 20.33
N ILE A 313 14.33 33.30 19.48
CA ILE A 313 12.93 33.33 19.88
C ILE A 313 12.33 31.93 19.77
#